data_edb9ddb811de52c65c5d1bf169397a62
#
_entry.id   edb9ddb811de52c65c5d1bf169397a62
#
_cell.length_a   1.000
_cell.length_b   1.000
_cell.length_c   1.000
_cell.angle_alpha   90.00
_cell.angle_beta   90.00
_cell.angle_gamma   90.00
#
_symmetry.space_group_name_H-M   'P 1'
#
loop_
_entity.id
_entity.type
_entity.pdbx_description
1 polymer ?
#
loop_
_entity_poly.entity_id
_entity_poly.type
_entity_poly.pdbx_seq_one_letter_code
_entity_poly.pdbx_strand_id
1 'polypeptide(L)'
;AEVGEFLGPFSDEECAALVSDLGGHDMAQLIEAFRECDAVSDRPSVVFAYTVKGWGLPIAGHPRNHSALLSTEQIDTLRTRSGVMDGQDWMAFPEGTTEGRLCAERARLLTRPPAVPAALPSLPATSGIRTSGRTSTQEAFGRVVAELARDQDLRRFLVTTAPDVATSTSLGGFINRSGVYFPEQRPSWHSDGALMWSEGPEGHHIELGISEMNLFMMLGALGRSADLNEQPLLPIGTVYDPFVLRGLDAFIHSAYSGSRFVVAGTPSGVSLAPEGGAHQSSITASVGIELPGVVLHEPAYAHALDWLLVDALQHVCGQAAETAPDLRSAELIHYFRLTTRVIDQGPFQRARERLGDAVLRRQVLAGAYLLVDGREHVAELAADDGVPAVDLVATGAVLPEVLEAAAELADEGVVANVIDVPSPGRFYRAWQRTVRQAVRTATTPSMAGTLRTVLGGRPLVSIHDSASHGLAWLGSAMGVAQVALGVDEFGQSGTITDLYAAQDLDAGSIVNAALAVLSLP
;
A
#
# COMPACT_ATOMS: atom_id res chain seq x y z
N ALA A 1 -18.04 37.16 -36.92
CA ALA A 1 -19.18 37.85 -37.55
C ALA A 1 -20.51 37.27 -37.03
N GLU A 2 -20.76 35.99 -37.16
CA GLU A 2 -22.04 35.35 -36.76
C GLU A 2 -22.40 35.51 -35.27
N VAL A 3 -21.45 35.35 -34.36
CA VAL A 3 -21.67 35.50 -32.90
C VAL A 3 -22.01 36.97 -32.56
N GLY A 4 -21.35 37.95 -33.20
CA GLY A 4 -21.64 39.35 -32.97
C GLY A 4 -23.02 39.77 -33.51
N GLU A 5 -23.46 39.19 -34.62
CA GLU A 5 -24.79 39.39 -35.19
C GLU A 5 -25.89 38.75 -34.31
N PHE A 6 -25.63 37.56 -33.75
CA PHE A 6 -26.51 36.89 -32.79
C PHE A 6 -26.66 37.66 -31.49
N LEU A 7 -25.57 38.19 -30.95
CA LEU A 7 -25.57 38.93 -29.68
C LEU A 7 -25.99 40.38 -29.82
N GLY A 8 -25.99 40.96 -31.04
CA GLY A 8 -26.30 42.38 -31.29
C GLY A 8 -27.65 42.89 -30.76
N PRO A 9 -28.72 42.10 -30.68
CA PRO A 9 -30.00 42.49 -30.08
C PRO A 9 -30.00 42.58 -28.55
N PHE A 10 -29.01 42.00 -27.87
CA PHE A 10 -28.97 41.90 -26.42
C PHE A 10 -28.11 43.00 -25.79
N SER A 11 -28.51 43.50 -24.64
CA SER A 11 -27.68 44.37 -23.79
C SER A 11 -26.48 43.61 -23.21
N ASP A 12 -25.46 44.30 -22.73
CA ASP A 12 -24.30 43.71 -22.08
C ASP A 12 -24.70 42.83 -20.88
N GLU A 13 -25.73 43.25 -20.14
CA GLU A 13 -26.27 42.54 -19.00
C GLU A 13 -26.99 41.23 -19.42
N GLU A 14 -27.79 41.29 -20.49
CA GLU A 14 -28.43 40.12 -21.06
C GLU A 14 -27.41 39.17 -21.69
N CYS A 15 -26.37 39.66 -22.36
CA CYS A 15 -25.29 38.85 -22.86
C CYS A 15 -24.55 38.09 -21.72
N ALA A 16 -24.30 38.78 -20.61
CA ALA A 16 -23.68 38.18 -19.43
C ALA A 16 -24.59 37.08 -18.81
N ALA A 17 -25.90 37.33 -18.78
CA ALA A 17 -26.87 36.36 -18.29
C ALA A 17 -26.92 35.11 -19.21
N LEU A 18 -26.97 35.31 -20.54
CA LEU A 18 -26.96 34.21 -21.51
C LEU A 18 -25.72 33.28 -21.40
N VAL A 19 -24.55 33.87 -21.16
CA VAL A 19 -23.28 33.09 -21.00
C VAL A 19 -23.24 32.32 -19.68
N SER A 20 -23.95 32.80 -18.66
CA SER A 20 -24.00 32.16 -17.33
C SER A 20 -25.21 31.27 -17.10
N ASP A 21 -26.23 31.33 -17.98
CA ASP A 21 -27.43 30.46 -17.94
C ASP A 21 -27.14 29.13 -18.64
N LEU A 22 -26.36 28.30 -17.95
CA LEU A 22 -25.95 26.98 -18.44
C LEU A 22 -26.85 25.90 -17.82
N GLY A 23 -27.23 24.91 -18.61
CA GLY A 23 -28.10 23.82 -18.16
C GLY A 23 -27.60 23.04 -16.95
N GLY A 24 -26.27 23.04 -16.70
CA GLY A 24 -25.69 22.47 -15.50
C GLY A 24 -25.98 23.23 -14.20
N HIS A 25 -26.60 24.43 -14.27
CA HIS A 25 -27.09 25.21 -13.13
C HIS A 25 -28.62 25.15 -13.02
N ASP A 26 -29.32 24.56 -13.97
CA ASP A 26 -30.77 24.33 -13.92
C ASP A 26 -31.08 23.11 -13.07
N MET A 27 -31.57 23.36 -11.84
CA MET A 27 -31.89 22.29 -10.88
C MET A 27 -33.00 21.36 -11.39
N ALA A 28 -33.93 21.84 -12.21
CA ALA A 28 -34.99 21.00 -12.75
C ALA A 28 -34.45 20.02 -13.79
N GLN A 29 -33.59 20.50 -14.70
CA GLN A 29 -32.92 19.65 -15.69
C GLN A 29 -31.99 18.63 -15.03
N LEU A 30 -31.21 19.04 -14.02
CA LEU A 30 -30.34 18.12 -13.29
C LEU A 30 -31.10 17.02 -12.58
N ILE A 31 -32.20 17.36 -11.91
CA ILE A 31 -33.07 16.36 -11.22
C ILE A 31 -33.66 15.38 -12.24
N GLU A 32 -34.09 15.84 -13.40
CA GLU A 32 -34.62 14.97 -14.44
C GLU A 32 -33.54 14.07 -15.02
N ALA A 33 -32.36 14.61 -15.35
CA ALA A 33 -31.23 13.81 -15.81
C ALA A 33 -30.82 12.71 -14.81
N PHE A 34 -30.80 13.00 -13.52
CA PHE A 34 -30.53 11.98 -12.50
C PHE A 34 -31.64 10.93 -12.41
N ARG A 35 -32.93 11.30 -12.57
CA ARG A 35 -34.02 10.34 -12.63
C ARG A 35 -33.92 9.42 -13.84
N GLU A 36 -33.52 9.96 -15.00
CA GLU A 36 -33.24 9.15 -16.19
C GLU A 36 -32.09 8.18 -15.94
N CYS A 37 -31.00 8.61 -15.27
CA CYS A 37 -29.90 7.74 -14.88
C CYS A 37 -30.36 6.62 -13.93
N ASP A 38 -31.19 6.93 -12.93
CA ASP A 38 -31.71 5.96 -11.97
C ASP A 38 -32.61 4.89 -12.63
N ALA A 39 -33.24 5.21 -13.77
CA ALA A 39 -34.05 4.27 -14.55
C ALA A 39 -33.20 3.29 -15.39
N VAL A 40 -31.90 3.53 -15.55
CA VAL A 40 -30.97 2.67 -16.31
C VAL A 40 -30.25 1.74 -15.33
N SER A 41 -30.54 0.44 -15.41
CA SER A 41 -29.95 -0.56 -14.50
C SER A 41 -28.97 -1.53 -15.16
N ASP A 42 -28.82 -1.48 -16.49
CA ASP A 42 -28.03 -2.43 -17.28
C ASP A 42 -26.67 -1.87 -17.76
N ARG A 43 -26.40 -0.60 -17.54
CA ARG A 43 -25.17 0.08 -17.95
C ARG A 43 -24.90 1.32 -17.12
N PRO A 44 -23.62 1.80 -17.05
CA PRO A 44 -23.27 3.06 -16.41
C PRO A 44 -23.93 4.25 -17.10
N SER A 45 -24.30 5.27 -16.35
CA SER A 45 -24.77 6.57 -16.84
C SER A 45 -23.77 7.65 -16.49
N VAL A 46 -23.54 8.59 -17.41
CA VAL A 46 -22.63 9.73 -17.23
C VAL A 46 -23.38 11.01 -17.57
N VAL A 47 -23.38 11.97 -16.64
CA VAL A 47 -23.97 13.30 -16.82
C VAL A 47 -22.86 14.34 -16.96
N PHE A 48 -22.83 15.04 -18.08
CA PHE A 48 -21.95 16.17 -18.32
C PHE A 48 -22.68 17.47 -17.98
N ALA A 49 -22.47 17.99 -16.78
CA ALA A 49 -23.08 19.23 -16.33
C ALA A 49 -22.24 20.42 -16.77
N TYR A 50 -22.75 21.23 -17.67
CA TYR A 50 -22.09 22.46 -18.12
C TYR A 50 -22.29 23.54 -17.06
N THR A 51 -21.22 23.94 -16.37
CA THR A 51 -21.26 24.84 -15.20
C THR A 51 -20.18 25.92 -15.28
N VAL A 52 -20.40 27.00 -14.54
CA VAL A 52 -19.37 28.03 -14.26
C VAL A 52 -18.94 27.91 -12.80
N LYS A 53 -17.64 27.75 -12.56
CA LYS A 53 -17.12 27.69 -11.20
C LYS A 53 -17.40 29.00 -10.46
N GLY A 54 -17.93 28.90 -9.24
CA GLY A 54 -18.35 30.04 -8.44
C GLY A 54 -19.63 30.71 -8.92
N TRP A 55 -20.48 29.98 -9.66
CA TRP A 55 -21.79 30.50 -10.08
C TRP A 55 -22.57 31.13 -8.92
N GLY A 56 -23.17 32.29 -9.17
CA GLY A 56 -23.90 33.04 -8.14
C GLY A 56 -22.99 33.88 -7.22
N LEU A 57 -21.68 33.79 -7.33
CA LEU A 57 -20.72 34.58 -6.55
C LEU A 57 -20.12 35.72 -7.38
N PRO A 58 -19.65 36.81 -6.75
CA PRO A 58 -19.00 37.95 -7.45
C PRO A 58 -17.74 37.55 -8.24
N ILE A 59 -17.17 36.37 -7.94
CA ILE A 59 -15.96 35.82 -8.57
C ILE A 59 -16.28 34.74 -9.58
N ALA A 60 -17.54 34.56 -9.99
CA ALA A 60 -17.94 33.55 -10.97
C ALA A 60 -17.15 33.71 -12.28
N GLY A 61 -16.57 32.61 -12.78
CA GLY A 61 -15.76 32.62 -14.00
C GLY A 61 -14.45 33.37 -13.94
N HIS A 62 -14.10 34.02 -12.83
CA HIS A 62 -12.86 34.75 -12.69
C HIS A 62 -11.65 33.79 -12.66
N PRO A 63 -10.51 34.09 -13.34
CA PRO A 63 -9.34 33.22 -13.38
C PRO A 63 -8.79 32.84 -12.00
N ARG A 64 -8.96 33.69 -10.98
CA ARG A 64 -8.53 33.44 -9.61
C ARG A 64 -9.56 32.71 -8.74
N ASN A 65 -10.75 32.39 -9.23
CA ASN A 65 -11.80 31.82 -8.38
C ASN A 65 -11.47 30.43 -7.82
N HIS A 66 -10.40 29.79 -8.32
CA HIS A 66 -9.90 28.53 -7.77
C HIS A 66 -9.31 28.69 -6.36
N SER A 67 -8.67 29.82 -6.07
CA SER A 67 -7.95 30.08 -4.82
C SER A 67 -8.38 31.35 -4.09
N ALA A 68 -9.12 32.24 -4.73
CA ALA A 68 -9.59 33.47 -4.11
C ALA A 68 -10.72 33.18 -3.10
N LEU A 69 -10.63 33.81 -1.94
CA LEU A 69 -11.70 33.84 -0.95
C LEU A 69 -12.55 35.09 -1.16
N LEU A 70 -13.82 35.03 -0.77
CA LEU A 70 -14.67 36.21 -0.73
C LEU A 70 -14.20 37.16 0.38
N SER A 71 -14.29 38.47 0.13
CA SER A 71 -14.12 39.47 1.19
C SER A 71 -15.31 39.46 2.14
N THR A 72 -15.16 40.10 3.31
CA THR A 72 -16.26 40.24 4.28
C THR A 72 -17.46 40.94 3.66
N GLU A 73 -17.22 42.02 2.88
CA GLU A 73 -18.29 42.77 2.21
C GLU A 73 -19.00 41.92 1.14
N GLN A 74 -18.28 41.04 0.44
CA GLN A 74 -18.86 40.13 -0.53
C GLN A 74 -19.71 39.06 0.16
N ILE A 75 -19.29 38.56 1.34
CA ILE A 75 -20.07 37.65 2.17
C ILE A 75 -21.32 38.32 2.69
N ASP A 76 -21.25 39.55 3.18
CA ASP A 76 -22.40 40.32 3.67
C ASP A 76 -23.41 40.60 2.55
N THR A 77 -22.91 40.92 1.36
CA THR A 77 -23.75 41.10 0.16
C THR A 77 -24.46 39.80 -0.21
N LEU A 78 -23.73 38.68 -0.20
CA LEU A 78 -24.29 37.34 -0.46
C LEU A 78 -25.35 36.97 0.58
N ARG A 79 -25.06 37.22 1.87
CA ARG A 79 -25.99 36.98 2.99
C ARG A 79 -27.30 37.75 2.77
N THR A 80 -27.20 39.05 2.48
CA THR A 80 -28.35 39.92 2.21
C THR A 80 -29.16 39.44 1.01
N ARG A 81 -28.50 39.09 -0.10
CA ARG A 81 -29.14 38.58 -1.31
C ARG A 81 -29.85 37.23 -1.08
N SER A 82 -29.29 36.40 -0.20
CA SER A 82 -29.87 35.09 0.15
C SER A 82 -30.94 35.17 1.24
N GLY A 83 -31.26 36.37 1.75
CA GLY A 83 -32.26 36.58 2.80
C GLY A 83 -31.84 36.01 4.17
N VAL A 84 -30.57 35.77 4.38
CA VAL A 84 -30.01 35.26 5.65
C VAL A 84 -29.74 36.47 6.57
N MET A 85 -30.28 36.45 7.80
CA MET A 85 -30.04 37.51 8.78
C MET A 85 -28.64 37.33 9.43
N ASP A 86 -28.10 38.46 9.93
CA ASP A 86 -26.81 38.45 10.59
C ASP A 86 -26.77 37.46 11.79
N GLY A 87 -25.71 36.70 11.89
CA GLY A 87 -25.57 35.66 12.89
C GLY A 87 -26.36 34.37 12.65
N GLN A 88 -27.08 34.27 11.52
CA GLN A 88 -27.91 33.11 11.18
C GLN A 88 -27.34 32.23 10.05
N ASP A 89 -26.07 32.38 9.73
CA ASP A 89 -25.42 31.68 8.62
C ASP A 89 -25.55 30.14 8.68
N TRP A 90 -25.72 29.58 9.86
CA TRP A 90 -25.81 28.13 10.12
C TRP A 90 -27.18 27.68 10.64
N MET A 91 -28.20 28.55 10.56
CA MET A 91 -29.53 28.17 11.00
C MET A 91 -30.17 27.13 10.07
N ALA A 92 -30.74 26.10 10.67
CA ALA A 92 -31.59 25.16 9.95
C ALA A 92 -32.90 25.84 9.53
N PHE A 93 -33.47 25.44 8.40
CA PHE A 93 -34.82 25.88 8.02
C PHE A 93 -35.84 25.43 9.07
N PRO A 94 -36.73 26.32 9.51
CA PRO A 94 -37.79 25.94 10.48
C PRO A 94 -38.66 24.78 9.98
N GLU A 95 -38.96 23.83 10.83
CA GLU A 95 -39.73 22.61 10.48
C GLU A 95 -41.08 22.90 9.79
N GLY A 96 -41.70 24.02 10.12
CA GLY A 96 -43.00 24.44 9.54
C GLY A 96 -42.92 24.95 8.10
N THR A 97 -41.69 25.23 7.57
CA THR A 97 -41.51 25.71 6.20
C THR A 97 -41.46 24.57 5.18
N THR A 98 -41.62 24.88 3.91
CA THR A 98 -41.50 23.92 2.81
C THR A 98 -40.08 23.35 2.75
N GLU A 99 -39.09 24.20 2.91
CA GLU A 99 -37.67 23.87 2.91
C GLU A 99 -37.31 22.99 4.11
N GLY A 100 -37.81 23.33 5.32
CA GLY A 100 -37.60 22.53 6.53
C GLY A 100 -38.18 21.13 6.41
N ARG A 101 -39.39 21.00 5.87
CA ARG A 101 -40.00 19.68 5.59
C ARG A 101 -39.23 18.87 4.57
N LEU A 102 -38.77 19.50 3.49
CA LEU A 102 -37.94 18.84 2.47
C LEU A 102 -36.61 18.35 3.09
N CYS A 103 -35.94 19.21 3.85
CA CYS A 103 -34.69 18.83 4.53
C CYS A 103 -34.90 17.66 5.49
N ALA A 104 -35.97 17.69 6.30
CA ALA A 104 -36.27 16.60 7.24
C ALA A 104 -36.61 15.29 6.53
N GLU A 105 -37.33 15.34 5.42
CA GLU A 105 -37.64 14.17 4.60
C GLU A 105 -36.37 13.58 4.01
N ARG A 106 -35.51 14.42 3.42
CA ARG A 106 -34.23 13.97 2.83
C ARG A 106 -33.28 13.44 3.88
N ALA A 107 -33.17 14.11 5.02
CA ALA A 107 -32.35 13.62 6.14
C ALA A 107 -32.80 12.21 6.58
N ARG A 108 -34.12 11.98 6.70
CA ARG A 108 -34.66 10.66 7.07
C ARG A 108 -34.35 9.59 6.03
N LEU A 109 -34.40 9.91 4.72
CA LEU A 109 -34.08 8.99 3.64
C LEU A 109 -32.56 8.70 3.55
N LEU A 110 -31.72 9.71 3.80
CA LEU A 110 -30.28 9.61 3.71
C LEU A 110 -29.61 9.10 4.99
N THR A 111 -30.27 9.24 6.14
CA THR A 111 -29.76 8.71 7.41
C THR A 111 -29.86 7.20 7.38
N ARG A 112 -28.71 6.56 7.27
CA ARG A 112 -28.62 5.12 7.45
C ARG A 112 -28.56 4.81 8.94
N PRO A 113 -29.24 3.73 9.42
CA PRO A 113 -28.97 3.24 10.77
C PRO A 113 -27.49 2.89 10.90
N PRO A 114 -26.92 2.95 12.11
CA PRO A 114 -25.54 2.49 12.32
C PRO A 114 -25.39 1.09 11.73
N ALA A 115 -24.44 0.94 10.81
CA ALA A 115 -24.14 -0.36 10.23
C ALA A 115 -23.72 -1.32 11.33
N VAL A 116 -24.33 -2.49 11.39
CA VAL A 116 -23.81 -3.62 12.16
C VAL A 116 -23.02 -4.47 11.18
N PRO A 117 -21.68 -4.33 11.13
CA PRO A 117 -20.87 -5.09 10.20
C PRO A 117 -21.14 -6.58 10.39
N ALA A 118 -21.26 -7.34 9.31
CA ALA A 118 -21.32 -8.77 9.40
C ALA A 118 -20.04 -9.27 10.14
N ALA A 119 -20.22 -10.17 11.10
CA ALA A 119 -19.08 -10.73 11.81
C ALA A 119 -18.21 -11.49 10.83
N LEU A 120 -16.94 -11.10 10.73
CA LEU A 120 -15.96 -11.86 9.96
C LEU A 120 -15.54 -13.12 10.72
N PRO A 121 -15.29 -14.24 10.03
CA PRO A 121 -14.67 -15.40 10.66
C PRO A 121 -13.28 -15.01 11.18
N SER A 122 -12.88 -15.64 12.28
CA SER A 122 -11.53 -15.43 12.82
C SER A 122 -10.48 -15.93 11.81
N LEU A 123 -9.56 -15.06 11.44
CA LEU A 123 -8.42 -15.44 10.62
C LEU A 123 -7.45 -16.31 11.44
N PRO A 124 -6.86 -17.36 10.85
CA PRO A 124 -5.88 -18.19 11.53
C PRO A 124 -4.59 -17.39 11.83
N ALA A 125 -3.73 -17.91 12.66
CA ALA A 125 -2.41 -17.32 12.92
C ALA A 125 -1.42 -17.52 11.74
N THR A 126 -1.65 -18.51 10.90
CA THR A 126 -0.86 -18.90 9.71
C THR A 126 -1.79 -19.62 8.74
N SER A 127 -1.52 -19.52 7.45
CA SER A 127 -2.28 -20.27 6.43
C SER A 127 -1.99 -21.77 6.45
N GLY A 128 -0.86 -22.17 7.04
CA GLY A 128 -0.42 -23.57 7.08
C GLY A 128 0.27 -24.07 5.82
N ILE A 129 0.70 -23.20 4.91
CA ILE A 129 1.47 -23.61 3.73
C ILE A 129 2.81 -24.24 4.11
N ARG A 130 3.32 -25.12 3.25
CA ARG A 130 4.68 -25.65 3.39
C ARG A 130 5.70 -24.58 3.00
N THR A 131 6.68 -24.35 3.87
CA THR A 131 7.69 -23.29 3.74
C THR A 131 9.13 -23.80 3.74
N SER A 132 9.32 -25.10 3.46
CA SER A 132 10.65 -25.74 3.41
C SER A 132 11.18 -25.82 1.98
N GLY A 133 12.50 -25.97 1.85
CA GLY A 133 13.20 -26.13 0.59
C GLY A 133 13.52 -24.79 -0.08
N ARG A 134 13.27 -24.68 -1.37
CA ARG A 134 13.53 -23.47 -2.17
C ARG A 134 12.23 -22.98 -2.79
N THR A 135 11.92 -21.71 -2.63
CA THR A 135 10.72 -21.07 -3.20
C THR A 135 10.90 -19.57 -3.30
N SER A 136 10.11 -18.92 -4.16
CA SER A 136 10.01 -17.47 -4.23
C SER A 136 8.89 -16.95 -3.33
N THR A 137 8.95 -15.67 -2.97
CA THR A 137 7.88 -15.04 -2.18
C THR A 137 6.62 -14.81 -3.01
N GLN A 138 6.74 -14.59 -4.32
CA GLN A 138 5.59 -14.53 -5.21
C GLN A 138 4.81 -15.85 -5.23
N GLU A 139 5.51 -16.98 -5.40
CA GLU A 139 4.88 -18.30 -5.37
C GLU A 139 4.25 -18.62 -4.00
N ALA A 140 4.95 -18.28 -2.92
CA ALA A 140 4.44 -18.44 -1.56
C ALA A 140 3.17 -17.61 -1.32
N PHE A 141 3.13 -16.36 -1.81
CA PHE A 141 1.95 -15.50 -1.76
C PHE A 141 0.73 -16.14 -2.42
N GLY A 142 0.88 -16.62 -3.66
CA GLY A 142 -0.21 -17.31 -4.36
C GLY A 142 -0.71 -18.54 -3.59
N ARG A 143 0.22 -19.32 -2.97
CA ARG A 143 -0.14 -20.46 -2.13
C ARG A 143 -0.89 -20.06 -0.86
N VAL A 144 -0.48 -18.98 -0.17
CA VAL A 144 -1.19 -18.47 1.02
C VAL A 144 -2.61 -18.06 0.65
N VAL A 145 -2.79 -17.25 -0.40
CA VAL A 145 -4.12 -16.78 -0.82
C VAL A 145 -5.02 -17.95 -1.23
N ALA A 146 -4.47 -18.92 -1.99
CA ALA A 146 -5.21 -20.13 -2.38
C ALA A 146 -5.54 -21.05 -1.20
N GLU A 147 -4.69 -21.11 -0.17
CA GLU A 147 -4.93 -21.92 1.02
C GLU A 147 -6.02 -21.31 1.91
N LEU A 148 -5.97 -19.99 2.14
CA LEU A 148 -7.02 -19.27 2.86
C LEU A 148 -8.40 -19.40 2.19
N ALA A 149 -8.44 -19.47 0.86
CA ALA A 149 -9.68 -19.69 0.10
C ALA A 149 -10.25 -21.11 0.21
N ARG A 150 -9.58 -22.06 0.88
CA ARG A 150 -10.15 -23.39 1.20
C ARG A 150 -11.24 -23.31 2.26
N ASP A 151 -11.11 -22.39 3.19
CA ASP A 151 -12.16 -22.11 4.14
C ASP A 151 -13.30 -21.37 3.41
N GLN A 152 -14.45 -22.04 3.31
CA GLN A 152 -15.61 -21.51 2.58
C GLN A 152 -16.20 -20.26 3.24
N ASP A 153 -16.13 -20.16 4.56
CA ASP A 153 -16.63 -19.02 5.31
C ASP A 153 -15.71 -17.80 5.12
N LEU A 154 -14.40 -18.01 5.13
CA LEU A 154 -13.43 -16.95 4.87
C LEU A 154 -13.44 -16.53 3.39
N ARG A 155 -13.54 -17.49 2.46
CA ARG A 155 -13.54 -17.24 1.01
C ARG A 155 -14.57 -16.22 0.57
N ARG A 156 -15.75 -16.21 1.21
CA ARG A 156 -16.83 -15.26 0.87
C ARG A 156 -16.45 -13.79 1.05
N PHE A 157 -15.43 -13.51 1.86
CA PHE A 157 -14.92 -12.17 2.09
C PHE A 157 -13.69 -11.84 1.25
N LEU A 158 -12.98 -12.86 0.75
CA LEU A 158 -11.79 -12.66 -0.08
C LEU A 158 -12.19 -12.24 -1.49
N VAL A 159 -11.68 -11.10 -1.93
CA VAL A 159 -11.81 -10.61 -3.31
C VAL A 159 -10.43 -10.30 -3.84
N THR A 160 -10.08 -10.90 -4.98
CA THR A 160 -8.82 -10.58 -5.65
C THR A 160 -9.05 -9.75 -6.91
N THR A 161 -8.09 -8.92 -7.29
CA THR A 161 -8.15 -8.13 -8.52
C THR A 161 -6.75 -7.90 -9.10
N ALA A 162 -6.66 -7.85 -10.42
CA ALA A 162 -5.42 -7.62 -11.14
C ALA A 162 -5.65 -6.87 -12.47
N PRO A 163 -4.67 -6.11 -12.97
CA PRO A 163 -4.73 -5.45 -14.27
C PRO A 163 -4.06 -6.33 -15.35
N ASP A 164 -4.72 -7.42 -15.74
CA ASP A 164 -4.24 -8.38 -16.79
C ASP A 164 -2.96 -9.15 -16.39
N VAL A 165 -2.69 -9.30 -15.11
CA VAL A 165 -1.48 -9.99 -14.61
C VAL A 165 -1.77 -11.07 -13.58
N ALA A 166 -3.02 -11.48 -13.41
CA ALA A 166 -3.45 -12.41 -12.35
C ALA A 166 -2.67 -13.74 -12.37
N THR A 167 -2.42 -14.29 -13.55
CA THR A 167 -1.69 -15.56 -13.70
C THR A 167 -0.20 -15.41 -13.45
N SER A 168 0.44 -14.39 -14.02
CA SER A 168 1.86 -14.12 -13.86
C SER A 168 2.24 -13.64 -12.46
N THR A 169 1.26 -13.19 -11.65
CA THR A 169 1.42 -12.83 -10.24
C THR A 169 0.91 -13.90 -9.28
N SER A 170 0.77 -15.15 -9.76
CA SER A 170 0.46 -16.35 -8.96
C SER A 170 -0.95 -16.41 -8.35
N LEU A 171 -1.95 -15.68 -8.87
CA LEU A 171 -3.34 -15.79 -8.41
C LEU A 171 -4.10 -17.00 -9.00
N GLY A 172 -3.53 -17.76 -9.92
CA GLY A 172 -4.20 -18.88 -10.58
C GLY A 172 -4.79 -19.91 -9.61
N GLY A 173 -4.11 -20.21 -8.50
CA GLY A 173 -4.61 -21.12 -7.47
C GLY A 173 -5.87 -20.62 -6.75
N PHE A 174 -6.00 -19.32 -6.55
CA PHE A 174 -7.22 -18.67 -6.02
C PHE A 174 -8.34 -18.69 -7.06
N ILE A 175 -8.04 -18.29 -8.31
CA ILE A 175 -9.00 -18.24 -9.41
C ILE A 175 -9.61 -19.61 -9.67
N ASN A 176 -8.81 -20.69 -9.66
CA ASN A 176 -9.29 -22.05 -9.82
C ASN A 176 -10.32 -22.48 -8.76
N ARG A 177 -10.29 -21.84 -7.58
CA ARG A 177 -11.23 -22.15 -6.49
C ARG A 177 -12.45 -21.26 -6.45
N SER A 178 -12.26 -20.00 -6.82
CA SER A 178 -13.20 -18.91 -6.51
C SER A 178 -13.83 -18.32 -7.76
N GLY A 179 -13.35 -18.70 -8.96
CA GLY A 179 -13.83 -18.17 -10.22
C GLY A 179 -13.53 -16.70 -10.46
N VAL A 180 -13.90 -16.23 -11.63
CA VAL A 180 -13.79 -14.83 -12.07
C VAL A 180 -15.17 -14.20 -12.05
N TYR A 181 -15.31 -13.03 -11.47
CA TYR A 181 -16.57 -12.33 -11.41
C TYR A 181 -16.98 -11.80 -12.78
N PHE A 182 -18.18 -12.14 -13.17
CA PHE A 182 -18.89 -11.55 -14.31
C PHE A 182 -20.38 -11.51 -13.99
N PRO A 183 -21.14 -10.44 -14.39
CA PRO A 183 -22.57 -10.33 -14.06
C PRO A 183 -23.43 -11.49 -14.55
N GLU A 184 -23.00 -12.15 -15.62
CA GLU A 184 -23.71 -13.28 -16.24
C GLU A 184 -22.81 -14.49 -16.31
N GLN A 185 -23.39 -15.70 -16.24
CA GLN A 185 -22.64 -16.93 -16.45
C GLN A 185 -22.17 -17.01 -17.90
N ARG A 186 -20.83 -17.13 -18.11
CA ARG A 186 -20.21 -17.30 -19.42
C ARG A 186 -19.69 -18.72 -19.63
N PRO A 187 -19.76 -19.26 -20.84
CA PRO A 187 -19.14 -20.54 -21.15
C PRO A 187 -17.61 -20.40 -21.12
N SER A 188 -16.93 -21.37 -20.50
CA SER A 188 -15.46 -21.42 -20.55
C SER A 188 -15.02 -21.93 -21.93
N TRP A 189 -14.22 -21.14 -22.64
CA TRP A 189 -13.71 -21.48 -23.97
C TRP A 189 -12.34 -22.16 -23.92
N HIS A 190 -11.63 -22.06 -22.81
CA HIS A 190 -10.31 -22.63 -22.61
C HIS A 190 -10.22 -23.39 -21.29
N SER A 191 -9.69 -24.60 -21.34
CA SER A 191 -9.22 -25.34 -20.17
C SER A 191 -7.89 -25.98 -20.56
N ASP A 192 -6.78 -25.38 -20.14
CA ASP A 192 -5.46 -25.99 -20.29
C ASP A 192 -5.13 -26.97 -19.16
N GLY A 193 -6.08 -27.20 -18.25
CA GLY A 193 -5.94 -28.08 -17.10
C GLY A 193 -5.19 -27.46 -15.91
N ALA A 194 -4.42 -26.39 -16.12
CA ALA A 194 -3.69 -25.70 -15.05
C ALA A 194 -4.48 -24.49 -14.52
N LEU A 195 -5.20 -23.78 -15.40
CA LEU A 195 -6.03 -22.63 -15.05
C LEU A 195 -7.48 -22.86 -15.48
N MET A 196 -8.38 -22.90 -14.51
CA MET A 196 -9.83 -22.95 -14.75
C MET A 196 -10.41 -21.53 -14.69
N TRP A 197 -10.43 -20.85 -15.84
CA TRP A 197 -11.01 -19.51 -15.97
C TRP A 197 -12.53 -19.64 -16.15
N SER A 198 -13.28 -19.58 -15.05
CA SER A 198 -14.73 -19.67 -15.05
C SER A 198 -15.34 -18.32 -14.67
N GLU A 199 -16.04 -17.69 -15.62
CA GLU A 199 -16.68 -16.40 -15.42
C GLU A 199 -18.15 -16.55 -15.03
N GLY A 200 -18.55 -15.86 -13.96
CA GLY A 200 -19.93 -15.88 -13.48
C GLY A 200 -20.16 -15.00 -12.24
N PRO A 201 -21.42 -14.82 -11.83
CA PRO A 201 -21.79 -13.92 -10.73
C PRO A 201 -21.24 -14.35 -9.36
N GLU A 202 -20.88 -15.62 -9.20
CA GLU A 202 -20.31 -16.16 -7.96
C GLU A 202 -18.77 -16.08 -7.93
N GLY A 203 -18.15 -15.47 -8.94
CA GLY A 203 -16.70 -15.31 -9.00
C GLY A 203 -16.18 -14.29 -7.99
N HIS A 204 -14.98 -14.54 -7.45
CA HIS A 204 -14.33 -13.67 -6.46
C HIS A 204 -13.05 -13.00 -6.97
N HIS A 205 -12.66 -13.26 -8.21
CA HIS A 205 -11.60 -12.50 -8.88
C HIS A 205 -12.21 -11.49 -9.84
N ILE A 206 -11.74 -10.24 -9.80
CA ILE A 206 -12.17 -9.17 -10.71
C ILE A 206 -10.99 -8.85 -11.63
N GLU A 207 -11.11 -9.22 -12.90
CA GLU A 207 -10.11 -8.90 -13.91
C GLU A 207 -10.42 -7.54 -14.54
N LEU A 208 -9.43 -6.63 -14.53
CA LEU A 208 -9.63 -5.23 -14.94
C LEU A 208 -9.09 -4.91 -16.33
N GLY A 209 -8.37 -5.86 -16.97
CA GLY A 209 -7.54 -5.54 -18.13
C GLY A 209 -6.37 -4.62 -17.76
N ILE A 210 -5.56 -4.19 -18.73
CA ILE A 210 -4.33 -3.39 -18.49
C ILE A 210 -4.70 -1.99 -18.01
N SER A 211 -4.90 -1.83 -16.70
CA SER A 211 -5.31 -0.57 -16.08
C SER A 211 -4.97 -0.49 -14.59
N GLU A 212 -3.76 -0.04 -14.28
CA GLU A 212 -3.28 0.05 -12.91
C GLU A 212 -4.01 1.14 -12.10
N MET A 213 -4.45 2.22 -12.74
CA MET A 213 -5.29 3.24 -12.10
C MET A 213 -6.62 2.63 -11.62
N ASN A 214 -7.29 1.84 -12.46
CA ASN A 214 -8.53 1.16 -12.09
C ASN A 214 -8.31 0.12 -10.97
N LEU A 215 -7.13 -0.53 -10.93
CA LEU A 215 -6.79 -1.43 -9.82
C LEU A 215 -6.90 -0.70 -8.47
N PHE A 216 -6.22 0.43 -8.31
CA PHE A 216 -6.23 1.16 -7.04
C PHE A 216 -7.59 1.82 -6.76
N MET A 217 -8.33 2.27 -7.77
CA MET A 217 -9.71 2.73 -7.60
C MET A 217 -10.62 1.60 -7.11
N MET A 218 -10.52 0.41 -7.70
CA MET A 218 -11.29 -0.77 -7.30
C MET A 218 -10.92 -1.21 -5.88
N LEU A 219 -9.63 -1.34 -5.56
CA LEU A 219 -9.17 -1.68 -4.21
C LEU A 219 -9.63 -0.64 -3.19
N GLY A 220 -9.61 0.64 -3.55
CA GLY A 220 -10.12 1.74 -2.73
C GLY A 220 -11.60 1.58 -2.40
N ALA A 221 -12.42 1.27 -3.39
CA ALA A 221 -13.86 1.04 -3.22
C ALA A 221 -14.16 -0.24 -2.40
N LEU A 222 -13.51 -1.35 -2.76
CA LEU A 222 -13.65 -2.62 -2.03
C LEU A 222 -13.19 -2.50 -0.57
N GLY A 223 -12.11 -1.78 -0.33
CA GLY A 223 -11.56 -1.55 1.01
C GLY A 223 -12.45 -0.68 1.92
N ARG A 224 -13.44 -0.01 1.34
CA ARG A 224 -14.45 0.77 2.04
C ARG A 224 -15.84 0.11 2.05
N SER A 225 -15.97 -1.11 1.55
CA SER A 225 -17.25 -1.78 1.39
C SER A 225 -18.00 -1.95 2.72
N ALA A 226 -17.29 -2.17 3.83
CA ALA A 226 -17.90 -2.21 5.16
C ALA A 226 -18.60 -0.88 5.52
N ASP A 227 -17.95 0.26 5.22
CA ASP A 227 -18.50 1.59 5.51
C ASP A 227 -19.61 1.99 4.55
N LEU A 228 -19.49 1.62 3.27
CA LEU A 228 -20.38 2.06 2.19
C LEU A 228 -21.59 1.14 2.01
N ASN A 229 -21.39 -0.15 2.16
CA ASN A 229 -22.38 -1.18 1.80
C ASN A 229 -22.70 -2.15 2.96
N GLU A 230 -22.14 -1.91 4.15
CA GLU A 230 -22.32 -2.78 5.33
C GLU A 230 -21.80 -4.22 5.12
N GLN A 231 -21.02 -4.43 4.05
CA GLN A 231 -20.46 -5.70 3.68
C GLN A 231 -18.92 -5.64 3.79
N PRO A 232 -18.32 -6.15 4.87
CA PRO A 232 -16.87 -6.21 4.97
C PRO A 232 -16.29 -7.16 3.90
N LEU A 233 -15.17 -6.74 3.31
CA LEU A 233 -14.41 -7.51 2.33
C LEU A 233 -12.93 -7.54 2.74
N LEU A 234 -12.20 -8.51 2.22
CA LEU A 234 -10.74 -8.65 2.31
C LEU A 234 -10.14 -8.51 0.89
N PRO A 235 -9.96 -7.28 0.40
CA PRO A 235 -9.47 -7.06 -0.95
C PRO A 235 -7.97 -7.31 -1.04
N ILE A 236 -7.56 -8.05 -2.08
CA ILE A 236 -6.17 -8.34 -2.40
C ILE A 236 -5.92 -8.00 -3.86
N GLY A 237 -5.06 -7.02 -4.12
CA GLY A 237 -4.63 -6.66 -5.48
C GLY A 237 -3.25 -7.21 -5.81
N THR A 238 -3.01 -7.52 -7.09
CA THR A 238 -1.66 -7.79 -7.58
C THR A 238 -1.36 -6.93 -8.81
N VAL A 239 -0.12 -6.51 -8.94
CA VAL A 239 0.36 -5.65 -10.03
C VAL A 239 1.87 -5.85 -10.19
N TYR A 240 2.41 -5.65 -11.38
CA TYR A 240 3.86 -5.57 -11.52
C TYR A 240 4.40 -4.36 -10.74
N ASP A 241 5.39 -4.59 -9.90
CA ASP A 241 5.84 -3.61 -8.90
C ASP A 241 6.14 -2.21 -9.48
N PRO A 242 6.87 -2.03 -10.60
CA PRO A 242 7.10 -0.69 -11.17
C PRO A 242 5.80 0.01 -11.59
N PHE A 243 4.74 -0.74 -11.88
CA PHE A 243 3.48 -0.18 -12.35
C PHE A 243 2.55 0.28 -11.22
N VAL A 244 2.91 0.04 -9.96
CA VAL A 244 2.29 0.73 -8.82
C VAL A 244 2.30 2.25 -9.04
N LEU A 245 3.37 2.78 -9.64
CA LEU A 245 3.52 4.21 -9.93
C LEU A 245 2.52 4.73 -10.97
N ARG A 246 1.98 3.89 -11.86
CA ARG A 246 0.94 4.28 -12.82
C ARG A 246 -0.42 4.53 -12.17
N GLY A 247 -0.66 3.89 -11.02
CA GLY A 247 -1.88 4.06 -10.23
C GLY A 247 -1.68 4.89 -8.97
N LEU A 248 -0.55 5.60 -8.83
CA LEU A 248 -0.15 6.25 -7.59
C LEU A 248 -1.17 7.29 -7.10
N ASP A 249 -1.79 8.06 -7.97
CA ASP A 249 -2.81 9.05 -7.59
C ASP A 249 -4.01 8.39 -6.91
N ALA A 250 -4.57 7.34 -7.51
CA ALA A 250 -5.66 6.57 -6.93
C ALA A 250 -5.23 5.83 -5.64
N PHE A 251 -3.98 5.39 -5.56
CA PHE A 251 -3.41 4.76 -4.36
C PHE A 251 -3.34 5.76 -3.20
N ILE A 252 -2.82 6.96 -3.44
CA ILE A 252 -2.77 8.06 -2.44
C ILE A 252 -4.19 8.42 -1.99
N HIS A 253 -5.13 8.56 -2.94
CA HIS A 253 -6.52 8.87 -2.62
C HIS A 253 -7.18 7.77 -1.77
N SER A 254 -6.93 6.50 -2.09
CA SER A 254 -7.43 5.36 -1.33
C SER A 254 -6.91 5.37 0.12
N ALA A 255 -5.61 5.63 0.30
CA ALA A 255 -5.00 5.76 1.63
C ALA A 255 -5.60 6.95 2.41
N TYR A 256 -5.73 8.12 1.76
CA TYR A 256 -6.33 9.31 2.36
C TYR A 256 -7.80 9.09 2.77
N SER A 257 -8.54 8.33 1.98
CA SER A 257 -9.95 8.01 2.24
C SER A 257 -10.15 6.92 3.31
N GLY A 258 -9.08 6.34 3.86
CA GLY A 258 -9.15 5.32 4.90
C GLY A 258 -9.52 3.93 4.39
N SER A 259 -9.27 3.63 3.12
CA SER A 259 -9.50 2.31 2.53
C SER A 259 -8.56 1.26 3.12
N ARG A 260 -9.03 0.00 3.22
CA ARG A 260 -8.29 -1.11 3.81
C ARG A 260 -8.15 -2.25 2.83
N PHE A 261 -6.92 -2.56 2.42
CA PHE A 261 -6.65 -3.64 1.48
C PHE A 261 -5.18 -4.10 1.52
N VAL A 262 -4.92 -5.23 0.89
CA VAL A 262 -3.57 -5.72 0.60
C VAL A 262 -3.28 -5.53 -0.88
N VAL A 263 -2.08 -5.06 -1.22
CA VAL A 263 -1.58 -5.05 -2.59
C VAL A 263 -0.20 -5.69 -2.65
N ALA A 264 0.03 -6.57 -3.63
CA ALA A 264 1.32 -7.16 -3.92
C ALA A 264 1.89 -6.62 -5.23
N GLY A 265 2.99 -5.89 -5.14
CA GLY A 265 3.84 -5.50 -6.27
C GLY A 265 4.82 -6.63 -6.56
N THR A 266 4.64 -7.30 -7.69
CA THR A 266 5.42 -8.50 -8.03
C THR A 266 5.46 -8.77 -9.53
N PRO A 267 6.65 -9.10 -10.10
CA PRO A 267 7.96 -9.12 -9.45
C PRO A 267 8.47 -7.72 -9.09
N SER A 268 9.34 -7.63 -8.08
CA SER A 268 9.94 -6.38 -7.60
C SER A 268 11.47 -6.36 -7.74
N GLY A 269 12.05 -5.16 -7.76
CA GLY A 269 13.48 -4.92 -7.76
C GLY A 269 14.17 -5.29 -9.08
N VAL A 270 15.51 -5.28 -9.06
CA VAL A 270 16.33 -5.73 -10.20
C VAL A 270 16.49 -7.26 -10.22
N SER A 271 16.07 -7.96 -9.18
CA SER A 271 16.06 -9.43 -9.12
C SER A 271 15.12 -10.09 -10.14
N LEU A 272 14.25 -9.33 -10.82
CA LEU A 272 13.51 -9.78 -12.00
C LEU A 272 14.45 -10.06 -13.21
N ALA A 273 15.61 -9.47 -13.21
CA ALA A 273 16.78 -9.72 -14.07
C ALA A 273 16.52 -9.69 -15.59
N PRO A 274 16.07 -10.78 -16.28
CA PRO A 274 16.11 -10.83 -17.74
C PRO A 274 15.16 -9.86 -18.43
N GLU A 275 14.09 -9.42 -17.80
CA GLU A 275 13.07 -8.56 -18.42
C GLU A 275 13.52 -7.11 -18.61
N GLY A 276 14.57 -6.68 -17.90
CA GLY A 276 15.20 -5.37 -18.07
C GLY A 276 14.52 -4.22 -17.33
N GLY A 277 15.14 -3.03 -17.43
CA GLY A 277 14.84 -1.87 -16.60
C GLY A 277 13.41 -1.36 -16.64
N ALA A 278 12.66 -1.59 -17.73
CA ALA A 278 11.26 -1.16 -17.82
C ALA A 278 10.32 -1.91 -16.85
N HIS A 279 10.71 -3.10 -16.39
CA HIS A 279 9.97 -3.94 -15.46
C HIS A 279 10.63 -4.04 -14.08
N GLN A 280 11.76 -3.38 -13.89
CA GLN A 280 12.49 -3.33 -12.63
C GLN A 280 12.11 -2.06 -11.85
N SER A 281 12.02 -2.18 -10.53
CA SER A 281 11.59 -1.08 -9.66
C SER A 281 12.68 -0.69 -8.67
N SER A 282 12.97 0.61 -8.56
CA SER A 282 13.90 1.14 -7.57
C SER A 282 13.23 2.02 -6.52
N ILE A 283 12.18 2.77 -6.87
CA ILE A 283 11.58 3.78 -5.99
C ILE A 283 10.24 3.38 -5.35
N THR A 284 9.66 2.24 -5.74
CA THR A 284 8.35 1.79 -5.24
C THR A 284 8.36 1.49 -3.74
N ALA A 285 9.50 1.01 -3.21
CA ALA A 285 9.66 0.82 -1.77
C ALA A 285 9.48 2.12 -0.98
N SER A 286 9.97 3.26 -1.50
CA SER A 286 9.79 4.58 -0.87
C SER A 286 8.32 4.94 -0.72
N VAL A 287 7.49 4.67 -1.73
CA VAL A 287 6.04 4.86 -1.64
C VAL A 287 5.46 4.09 -0.45
N GLY A 288 5.85 2.82 -0.28
CA GLY A 288 5.36 1.98 0.81
C GLY A 288 5.86 2.39 2.20
N ILE A 289 7.07 2.96 2.29
CA ILE A 289 7.65 3.45 3.55
C ILE A 289 7.06 4.81 3.95
N GLU A 290 6.90 5.72 2.99
CA GLU A 290 6.62 7.14 3.22
C GLU A 290 5.13 7.48 3.21
N LEU A 291 4.32 6.81 2.38
CA LEU A 291 2.90 7.14 2.24
C LEU A 291 2.13 6.86 3.53
N PRO A 292 1.48 7.89 4.14
CA PRO A 292 0.69 7.71 5.36
C PRO A 292 -0.42 6.65 5.17
N GLY A 293 -0.61 5.79 6.18
CA GLY A 293 -1.62 4.72 6.13
C GLY A 293 -1.18 3.46 5.39
N VAL A 294 -0.06 3.48 4.66
CA VAL A 294 0.50 2.33 3.95
C VAL A 294 1.65 1.71 4.73
N VAL A 295 1.76 0.39 4.76
CA VAL A 295 2.86 -0.35 5.39
C VAL A 295 3.54 -1.22 4.35
N LEU A 296 4.83 -0.99 4.13
CA LEU A 296 5.65 -1.81 3.26
C LEU A 296 6.08 -3.10 3.96
N HIS A 297 5.92 -4.21 3.25
CA HIS A 297 6.47 -5.52 3.57
C HIS A 297 7.32 -6.03 2.40
N GLU A 298 8.50 -6.53 2.70
CA GLU A 298 9.42 -7.08 1.70
C GLU A 298 10.13 -8.33 2.26
N PRO A 299 9.35 -9.40 2.52
CA PRO A 299 9.91 -10.63 3.08
C PRO A 299 10.77 -11.38 2.06
N ALA A 300 11.88 -11.98 2.51
CA ALA A 300 12.68 -12.90 1.72
C ALA A 300 12.18 -14.35 1.83
N TYR A 301 11.56 -14.70 2.95
CA TYR A 301 11.20 -16.07 3.29
C TYR A 301 9.70 -16.29 3.30
N ALA A 302 9.30 -17.45 2.75
CA ALA A 302 7.88 -17.84 2.63
C ALA A 302 7.14 -17.92 3.97
N HIS A 303 7.82 -18.32 5.04
CA HIS A 303 7.22 -18.38 6.37
C HIS A 303 6.98 -16.99 6.98
N ALA A 304 7.94 -16.08 6.81
CA ALA A 304 7.78 -14.68 7.21
C ALA A 304 6.64 -14.01 6.41
N LEU A 305 6.56 -14.28 5.10
CA LEU A 305 5.45 -13.84 4.26
C LEU A 305 4.10 -14.33 4.77
N ASP A 306 3.97 -15.62 5.10
CA ASP A 306 2.73 -16.20 5.61
C ASP A 306 2.25 -15.45 6.87
N TRP A 307 3.14 -15.25 7.84
CA TRP A 307 2.80 -14.52 9.05
C TRP A 307 2.39 -13.07 8.80
N LEU A 308 3.15 -12.36 7.94
CA LEU A 308 2.87 -10.96 7.61
C LEU A 308 1.58 -10.78 6.81
N LEU A 309 1.29 -11.70 5.86
CA LEU A 309 0.09 -11.60 5.04
C LEU A 309 -1.17 -11.90 5.85
N VAL A 310 -1.14 -12.92 6.71
CA VAL A 310 -2.27 -13.21 7.59
C VAL A 310 -2.49 -12.08 8.59
N ASP A 311 -1.42 -11.52 9.19
CA ASP A 311 -1.50 -10.36 10.08
C ASP A 311 -2.05 -9.12 9.34
N ALA A 312 -1.62 -8.88 8.10
CA ALA A 312 -2.15 -7.81 7.26
C ALA A 312 -3.67 -7.95 7.03
N LEU A 313 -4.14 -9.15 6.71
CA LEU A 313 -5.58 -9.42 6.55
C LEU A 313 -6.35 -9.23 7.86
N GLN A 314 -5.76 -9.56 9.02
CA GLN A 314 -6.35 -9.26 10.33
C GLN A 314 -6.50 -7.75 10.57
N HIS A 315 -5.55 -6.93 10.11
CA HIS A 315 -5.66 -5.47 10.15
C HIS A 315 -6.74 -4.96 9.20
N VAL A 316 -6.79 -5.47 7.98
CA VAL A 316 -7.80 -5.09 6.96
C VAL A 316 -9.22 -5.31 7.49
N CYS A 317 -9.49 -6.44 8.15
CA CYS A 317 -10.81 -6.73 8.72
C CYS A 317 -11.06 -6.11 10.10
N GLY A 318 -10.09 -5.38 10.67
CA GLY A 318 -10.22 -4.75 11.98
C GLY A 318 -10.15 -5.71 13.17
N GLN A 319 -9.71 -6.95 12.97
CA GLN A 319 -9.43 -7.88 14.05
C GLN A 319 -8.18 -7.47 14.84
N ALA A 320 -8.10 -7.88 16.11
CA ALA A 320 -6.93 -7.61 16.92
C ALA A 320 -5.72 -8.39 16.39
N ALA A 321 -4.82 -7.71 15.69
CA ALA A 321 -3.58 -8.28 15.23
C ALA A 321 -2.58 -8.48 16.39
N GLU A 322 -1.64 -9.43 16.26
CA GLU A 322 -0.61 -9.72 17.28
C GLU A 322 0.51 -8.67 17.35
N THR A 323 0.45 -7.64 16.50
CA THR A 323 1.41 -6.52 16.53
C THR A 323 1.31 -5.70 17.80
N ALA A 324 2.41 -5.12 18.23
CA ALA A 324 2.45 -4.27 19.42
C ALA A 324 1.41 -3.14 19.36
N PRO A 325 0.70 -2.83 20.47
CA PRO A 325 -0.42 -1.87 20.48
C PRO A 325 -0.07 -0.48 19.96
N ASP A 326 1.17 -0.05 20.10
CA ASP A 326 1.70 1.23 19.64
C ASP A 326 1.92 1.29 18.11
N LEU A 327 1.96 0.16 17.42
CA LEU A 327 2.12 0.06 15.96
C LEU A 327 0.79 0.07 15.19
N ARG A 328 -0.36 -0.06 15.88
CA ARG A 328 -1.68 -0.29 15.26
C ARG A 328 -2.38 0.95 14.71
N SER A 329 -2.04 2.12 15.17
CA SER A 329 -2.73 3.33 14.71
C SER A 329 -2.23 3.74 13.34
N ALA A 330 -3.00 3.48 12.29
CA ALA A 330 -2.84 3.89 10.90
C ALA A 330 -2.26 2.85 9.92
N GLU A 331 -2.25 1.55 10.23
CA GLU A 331 -1.96 0.50 9.24
C GLU A 331 -3.27 0.13 8.52
N LEU A 332 -3.54 0.80 7.40
CA LEU A 332 -4.77 0.61 6.63
C LEU A 332 -4.53 -0.24 5.40
N ILE A 333 -3.43 0.01 4.70
CA ILE A 333 -3.05 -0.65 3.47
C ILE A 333 -1.72 -1.35 3.68
N HIS A 334 -1.65 -2.62 3.28
CA HIS A 334 -0.44 -3.41 3.34
C HIS A 334 0.10 -3.65 1.93
N TYR A 335 1.26 -3.07 1.64
CA TYR A 335 1.93 -3.20 0.36
C TYR A 335 3.09 -4.20 0.48
N PHE A 336 2.98 -5.30 -0.26
CA PHE A 336 4.00 -6.35 -0.33
C PHE A 336 4.80 -6.21 -1.61
N ARG A 337 6.12 -6.00 -1.52
CA ARG A 337 7.05 -6.17 -2.63
C ARG A 337 7.57 -7.60 -2.60
N LEU A 338 7.32 -8.35 -3.67
CA LEU A 338 7.63 -9.78 -3.75
C LEU A 338 8.51 -10.08 -4.94
N THR A 339 9.33 -11.13 -4.82
CA THR A 339 10.26 -11.55 -5.86
C THR A 339 9.88 -12.90 -6.47
N THR A 340 10.20 -13.10 -7.75
CA THR A 340 10.23 -14.40 -8.43
C THR A 340 11.54 -15.16 -8.18
N ARG A 341 12.56 -14.51 -7.59
CA ARG A 341 13.80 -15.17 -7.22
C ARG A 341 13.56 -16.30 -6.22
N VAL A 342 14.04 -17.50 -6.57
CA VAL A 342 13.92 -18.68 -5.71
C VAL A 342 15.01 -18.67 -4.65
N ILE A 343 14.62 -18.54 -3.37
CA ILE A 343 15.52 -18.43 -2.22
C ILE A 343 15.46 -19.71 -1.38
N ASP A 344 16.62 -20.16 -0.87
CA ASP A 344 16.69 -21.25 0.11
C ASP A 344 16.07 -20.83 1.44
N GLN A 345 15.16 -21.64 1.95
CA GLN A 345 14.45 -21.37 3.20
C GLN A 345 15.22 -21.84 4.45
N GLY A 346 16.35 -22.51 4.29
CA GLY A 346 17.17 -23.06 5.37
C GLY A 346 17.63 -22.02 6.39
N PRO A 347 18.13 -20.83 6.01
CA PRO A 347 18.53 -19.81 6.96
C PRO A 347 17.42 -19.38 7.91
N PHE A 348 16.21 -19.19 7.40
CA PHE A 348 15.03 -18.88 8.23
C PHE A 348 14.72 -20.02 9.21
N GLN A 349 14.79 -21.26 8.74
CA GLN A 349 14.55 -22.42 9.60
C GLN A 349 15.55 -22.49 10.75
N ARG A 350 16.85 -22.25 10.50
CA ARG A 350 17.88 -22.17 11.56
C ARG A 350 17.58 -21.04 12.57
N ALA A 351 17.22 -19.86 12.09
CA ALA A 351 16.80 -18.77 12.98
C ALA A 351 15.57 -19.15 13.83
N ARG A 352 14.62 -19.88 13.25
CA ARG A 352 13.44 -20.40 13.94
C ARG A 352 13.79 -21.41 15.05
N GLU A 353 14.73 -22.31 14.78
CA GLU A 353 15.24 -23.29 15.75
C GLU A 353 15.98 -22.57 16.90
N ARG A 354 16.78 -21.54 16.61
CA ARG A 354 17.51 -20.75 17.59
C ARG A 354 16.61 -19.90 18.47
N LEU A 355 15.65 -19.17 17.90
CA LEU A 355 14.84 -18.19 18.60
C LEU A 355 13.51 -18.75 19.13
N GLY A 356 13.03 -19.83 18.55
CA GLY A 356 11.69 -20.37 18.77
C GLY A 356 10.60 -19.55 18.05
N ASP A 357 9.50 -20.24 17.67
CA ASP A 357 8.40 -19.68 16.87
C ASP A 357 7.81 -18.39 17.46
N ALA A 358 7.52 -18.38 18.74
CA ALA A 358 6.85 -17.24 19.38
C ALA A 358 7.70 -15.97 19.39
N VAL A 359 9.02 -16.10 19.59
CA VAL A 359 9.94 -14.96 19.59
C VAL A 359 10.18 -14.49 18.16
N LEU A 360 10.50 -15.40 17.25
CA LEU A 360 10.77 -15.06 15.86
C LEU A 360 9.54 -14.41 15.20
N ARG A 361 8.34 -14.98 15.37
CA ARG A 361 7.12 -14.39 14.83
C ARG A 361 6.89 -12.97 15.34
N ARG A 362 7.06 -12.75 16.61
CA ARG A 362 6.91 -11.41 17.21
C ARG A 362 7.90 -10.41 16.61
N GLN A 363 9.15 -10.82 16.36
CA GLN A 363 10.16 -9.99 15.72
C GLN A 363 9.84 -9.74 14.23
N VAL A 364 9.46 -10.75 13.47
CA VAL A 364 9.01 -10.62 12.07
C VAL A 364 7.86 -9.63 11.96
N LEU A 365 6.84 -9.77 12.80
CA LEU A 365 5.68 -8.86 12.82
C LEU A 365 6.04 -7.44 13.30
N ALA A 366 7.09 -7.29 14.10
CA ALA A 366 7.61 -5.98 14.49
C ALA A 366 8.48 -5.33 13.40
N GLY A 367 8.92 -6.09 12.39
CA GLY A 367 9.57 -5.58 11.19
C GLY A 367 11.01 -6.03 10.97
N ALA A 368 11.70 -6.58 11.96
CA ALA A 368 13.06 -7.07 11.80
C ALA A 368 13.41 -8.17 12.81
N TYR A 369 14.33 -9.06 12.45
CA TYR A 369 14.85 -10.12 13.32
C TYR A 369 16.31 -10.48 12.98
N LEU A 370 17.00 -11.05 13.95
CA LEU A 370 18.38 -11.55 13.76
C LEU A 370 18.32 -12.90 13.02
N LEU A 371 18.67 -12.89 11.73
CA LEU A 371 18.70 -14.07 10.88
C LEU A 371 19.93 -14.95 11.19
N VAL A 372 21.11 -14.33 11.30
CA VAL A 372 22.38 -15.00 11.64
C VAL A 372 23.06 -14.24 12.77
N ASP A 373 23.44 -14.93 13.82
CA ASP A 373 24.35 -14.40 14.84
C ASP A 373 25.80 -14.70 14.39
N GLY A 374 26.53 -13.65 14.02
CA GLY A 374 27.90 -13.78 13.51
C GLY A 374 28.88 -14.44 14.50
N ARG A 375 28.56 -14.41 15.79
CA ARG A 375 29.37 -15.09 16.83
C ARG A 375 29.36 -16.61 16.69
N GLU A 376 28.32 -17.19 16.09
CA GLU A 376 28.25 -18.64 15.85
C GLU A 376 29.29 -19.10 14.82
N HIS A 377 29.77 -18.19 13.94
CA HIS A 377 30.73 -18.49 12.89
C HIS A 377 32.18 -18.22 13.27
N VAL A 378 32.46 -17.40 14.29
CA VAL A 378 33.79 -17.03 14.80
C VAL A 378 33.94 -17.37 16.29
N ALA A 379 33.41 -18.51 16.71
CA ALA A 379 33.30 -18.90 18.10
C ALA A 379 34.64 -18.88 18.89
N GLU A 380 35.78 -19.17 18.22
CA GLU A 380 37.11 -19.13 18.84
C GLU A 380 37.61 -17.69 19.11
N LEU A 381 37.13 -16.70 18.33
CA LEU A 381 37.49 -15.28 18.43
C LEU A 381 36.49 -14.49 19.25
N ALA A 382 35.25 -14.97 19.38
CA ALA A 382 34.14 -14.25 20.01
C ALA A 382 34.28 -14.03 21.52
N ALA A 383 35.30 -14.61 22.16
CA ALA A 383 35.63 -14.38 23.55
C ALA A 383 36.49 -13.12 23.78
N ASP A 384 37.01 -12.49 22.71
CA ASP A 384 37.83 -11.29 22.76
C ASP A 384 36.96 -10.06 22.45
N ASP A 385 36.88 -9.09 23.37
CA ASP A 385 36.15 -7.82 23.21
C ASP A 385 36.74 -6.91 22.09
N GLY A 386 37.90 -7.30 21.51
CA GLY A 386 38.59 -6.56 20.44
C GLY A 386 38.24 -7.00 19.00
N VAL A 387 37.43 -8.02 18.81
CA VAL A 387 37.09 -8.53 17.46
C VAL A 387 36.21 -7.53 16.71
N PRO A 388 36.58 -7.12 15.47
CA PRO A 388 35.72 -6.25 14.67
C PRO A 388 34.35 -6.87 14.45
N ALA A 389 33.27 -6.05 14.59
CA ALA A 389 31.92 -6.52 14.43
C ALA A 389 31.05 -5.52 13.66
N VAL A 390 30.24 -6.04 12.72
CA VAL A 390 29.36 -5.27 11.85
C VAL A 390 27.97 -5.89 11.80
N ASP A 391 26.94 -5.05 11.68
CA ASP A 391 25.57 -5.49 11.42
C ASP A 391 25.25 -5.32 9.93
N LEU A 392 24.99 -6.41 9.20
CA LEU A 392 24.50 -6.42 7.81
C LEU A 392 22.96 -6.44 7.85
N VAL A 393 22.33 -5.33 7.46
CA VAL A 393 20.89 -5.14 7.56
C VAL A 393 20.27 -5.15 6.17
N ALA A 394 19.46 -6.15 5.85
CA ALA A 394 18.94 -6.32 4.50
C ALA A 394 17.46 -6.66 4.46
N THR A 395 16.83 -6.51 3.30
CA THR A 395 15.44 -6.84 3.07
C THR A 395 15.23 -7.51 1.71
N GLY A 396 14.33 -8.47 1.65
CA GLY A 396 13.87 -9.07 0.40
C GLY A 396 14.91 -9.90 -0.34
N ALA A 397 14.95 -9.73 -1.66
CA ALA A 397 15.63 -10.64 -2.59
C ALA A 397 17.15 -10.67 -2.47
N VAL A 398 17.79 -9.69 -1.84
CA VAL A 398 19.25 -9.53 -1.75
C VAL A 398 19.88 -10.38 -0.63
N LEU A 399 19.08 -10.99 0.24
CA LEU A 399 19.59 -11.75 1.40
C LEU A 399 20.57 -12.90 1.08
N PRO A 400 20.49 -13.62 -0.04
CA PRO A 400 21.52 -14.60 -0.40
C PRO A 400 22.94 -14.03 -0.48
N GLU A 401 23.12 -12.85 -1.11
CA GLU A 401 24.41 -12.16 -1.23
C GLU A 401 24.91 -11.67 0.13
N VAL A 402 24.00 -11.24 0.99
CA VAL A 402 24.34 -10.80 2.36
C VAL A 402 24.81 -11.98 3.23
N LEU A 403 24.21 -13.16 3.05
CA LEU A 403 24.64 -14.37 3.75
C LEU A 403 26.02 -14.85 3.27
N GLU A 404 26.30 -14.73 1.96
CA GLU A 404 27.61 -15.03 1.37
C GLU A 404 28.66 -14.05 1.91
N ALA A 405 28.39 -12.75 1.90
CA ALA A 405 29.28 -11.72 2.45
C ALA A 405 29.55 -11.93 3.95
N ALA A 406 28.54 -12.35 4.73
CA ALA A 406 28.74 -12.64 6.15
C ALA A 406 29.68 -13.84 6.38
N ALA A 407 29.63 -14.85 5.51
CA ALA A 407 30.55 -15.98 5.56
C ALA A 407 31.99 -15.57 5.19
N GLU A 408 32.18 -14.77 4.13
CA GLU A 408 33.49 -14.23 3.74
C GLU A 408 34.09 -13.36 4.86
N LEU A 409 33.29 -12.49 5.49
CA LEU A 409 33.73 -11.67 6.62
C LEU A 409 34.15 -12.51 7.83
N ALA A 410 33.48 -13.65 8.07
CA ALA A 410 33.86 -14.58 9.13
C ALA A 410 35.25 -15.22 8.86
N ASP A 411 35.55 -15.57 7.61
CA ASP A 411 36.85 -16.08 7.20
C ASP A 411 37.98 -15.02 7.38
N GLU A 412 37.62 -13.73 7.29
CA GLU A 412 38.48 -12.57 7.56
C GLU A 412 38.57 -12.22 9.07
N GLY A 413 37.91 -12.97 9.94
CA GLY A 413 37.90 -12.73 11.38
C GLY A 413 36.98 -11.59 11.84
N VAL A 414 36.00 -11.19 11.05
CA VAL A 414 35.01 -10.16 11.37
C VAL A 414 33.69 -10.82 11.78
N VAL A 415 33.16 -10.42 12.93
CA VAL A 415 31.83 -10.86 13.37
C VAL A 415 30.74 -10.10 12.59
N ALA A 416 30.11 -10.75 11.63
CA ALA A 416 29.03 -10.19 10.82
C ALA A 416 27.68 -10.76 11.22
N ASN A 417 26.83 -9.97 11.88
CA ASN A 417 25.43 -10.34 12.09
C ASN A 417 24.63 -10.08 10.82
N VAL A 418 23.67 -10.95 10.50
CA VAL A 418 22.69 -10.69 9.43
C VAL A 418 21.32 -10.43 10.03
N ILE A 419 20.80 -9.25 9.77
CA ILE A 419 19.47 -8.80 10.21
C ILE A 419 18.55 -8.75 8.99
N ASP A 420 17.53 -9.57 8.96
CA ASP A 420 16.46 -9.49 7.96
C ASP A 420 15.39 -8.51 8.41
N VAL A 421 14.98 -7.61 7.50
CA VAL A 421 13.95 -6.59 7.70
C VAL A 421 12.75 -6.87 6.81
N PRO A 422 11.91 -7.89 7.12
CA PRO A 422 10.79 -8.27 6.27
C PRO A 422 9.65 -7.23 6.24
N SER A 423 9.69 -6.21 7.09
CA SER A 423 8.75 -5.09 7.06
C SER A 423 9.46 -3.75 7.29
N PRO A 424 10.14 -3.21 6.26
CA PRO A 424 10.79 -1.90 6.35
C PRO A 424 9.84 -0.78 6.79
N GLY A 425 8.58 -0.84 6.35
CA GLY A 425 7.57 0.15 6.72
C GLY A 425 7.27 0.16 8.23
N ARG A 426 7.10 -1.00 8.87
CA ARG A 426 6.90 -1.09 10.33
C ARG A 426 8.12 -0.65 11.09
N PHE A 427 9.31 -1.07 10.62
CA PHE A 427 10.59 -0.75 11.21
C PHE A 427 10.82 0.78 11.25
N TYR A 428 10.64 1.46 10.12
CA TYR A 428 10.76 2.91 10.02
C TYR A 428 9.72 3.67 10.86
N ARG A 429 8.48 3.24 10.86
CA ARG A 429 7.42 3.88 11.65
C ARG A 429 7.62 3.76 13.16
N ALA A 430 8.18 2.65 13.62
CA ALA A 430 8.57 2.50 15.02
C ALA A 430 9.59 3.58 15.40
N TRP A 431 10.59 3.81 14.57
CA TRP A 431 11.56 4.89 14.74
C TRP A 431 10.90 6.28 14.74
N GLN A 432 10.09 6.58 13.72
CA GLN A 432 9.40 7.88 13.64
C GLN A 432 8.55 8.18 14.88
N ARG A 433 7.85 7.20 15.44
CA ARG A 433 7.08 7.38 16.68
C ARG A 433 7.98 7.73 17.86
N THR A 434 9.09 7.04 17.97
CA THR A 434 10.09 7.30 19.03
C THR A 434 10.62 8.73 18.94
N VAL A 435 10.97 9.20 17.73
CA VAL A 435 11.42 10.58 17.47
C VAL A 435 10.32 11.59 17.82
N ARG A 436 9.09 11.38 17.35
CA ARG A 436 7.97 12.29 17.65
C ARG A 436 7.70 12.38 19.15
N GLN A 437 7.77 11.25 19.87
CA GLN A 437 7.62 11.24 21.31
C GLN A 437 8.75 12.04 21.99
N ALA A 438 9.99 11.79 21.62
CA ALA A 438 11.16 12.50 22.15
C ALA A 438 11.07 14.02 21.94
N VAL A 439 10.64 14.46 20.74
CA VAL A 439 10.40 15.89 20.45
C VAL A 439 9.31 16.47 21.33
N ARG A 440 8.21 15.75 21.55
CA ARG A 440 7.08 16.22 22.40
C ARG A 440 7.44 16.32 23.88
N THR A 441 8.35 15.47 24.34
CA THR A 441 8.73 15.38 25.75
C THR A 441 10.11 15.96 26.08
N ALA A 442 10.82 16.50 25.05
CA ALA A 442 12.21 17.00 25.17
C ALA A 442 13.16 15.94 25.78
N THR A 443 13.00 14.67 25.38
CA THR A 443 13.84 13.55 25.81
C THR A 443 14.68 13.03 24.64
N THR A 444 15.70 12.22 24.93
CA THR A 444 16.48 11.55 23.89
C THR A 444 15.61 10.46 23.23
N PRO A 445 15.58 10.38 21.87
CA PRO A 445 14.92 9.29 21.20
C PRO A 445 15.53 7.95 21.65
N SER A 446 14.70 7.06 22.11
CA SER A 446 15.12 5.72 22.54
C SER A 446 14.58 4.70 21.55
N MET A 447 15.46 3.93 20.92
CA MET A 447 15.06 2.75 20.15
C MET A 447 14.48 1.71 21.10
N ALA A 448 13.15 1.79 21.29
CA ALA A 448 12.45 0.93 22.24
C ALA A 448 12.22 -0.49 21.69
N GLY A 449 12.25 -1.46 22.56
CA GLY A 449 11.76 -2.82 22.30
C GLY A 449 12.58 -3.61 21.30
N THR A 450 11.89 -4.24 20.33
CA THR A 450 12.45 -5.20 19.37
C THR A 450 13.63 -4.64 18.55
N LEU A 451 13.60 -3.34 18.20
CA LEU A 451 14.66 -2.72 17.41
C LEU A 451 16.04 -2.80 18.07
N ARG A 452 16.10 -2.49 19.36
CA ARG A 452 17.34 -2.51 20.14
C ARG A 452 17.83 -3.92 20.48
N THR A 453 16.92 -4.90 20.51
CA THR A 453 17.28 -6.32 20.68
C THR A 453 17.86 -6.95 19.43
N VAL A 454 17.53 -6.38 18.26
CA VAL A 454 17.97 -6.89 16.95
C VAL A 454 19.22 -6.18 16.47
N LEU A 455 19.30 -4.84 16.64
CA LEU A 455 20.46 -4.01 16.26
C LEU A 455 21.34 -3.74 17.49
N GLY A 456 22.57 -4.23 17.45
CA GLY A 456 23.48 -4.22 18.58
C GLY A 456 24.23 -2.91 18.85
N GLY A 457 23.98 -1.83 18.08
CA GLY A 457 24.73 -0.57 18.20
C GLY A 457 26.15 -0.65 17.63
N ARG A 458 26.38 -1.49 16.64
CA ARG A 458 27.62 -1.65 15.88
C ARG A 458 27.55 -0.83 14.60
N PRO A 459 28.70 -0.51 13.95
CA PRO A 459 28.70 -0.04 12.58
C PRO A 459 27.87 -0.98 11.70
N LEU A 460 27.18 -0.43 10.72
CA LEU A 460 26.25 -1.23 9.91
C LEU A 460 26.35 -0.93 8.42
N VAL A 461 26.06 -1.96 7.62
CA VAL A 461 25.80 -1.84 6.19
C VAL A 461 24.32 -2.18 5.98
N SER A 462 23.58 -1.30 5.30
CA SER A 462 22.22 -1.59 4.88
C SER A 462 22.19 -1.90 3.39
N ILE A 463 21.46 -2.96 3.01
CA ILE A 463 21.43 -3.50 1.65
C ILE A 463 19.98 -3.67 1.21
N HIS A 464 19.61 -3.08 0.06
CA HIS A 464 18.23 -3.09 -0.41
C HIS A 464 18.15 -3.27 -1.94
N ASP A 465 17.35 -4.22 -2.42
CA ASP A 465 16.99 -4.35 -3.85
C ASP A 465 15.95 -3.27 -4.24
N SER A 466 16.26 -2.02 -3.88
CA SER A 466 15.55 -0.77 -4.16
C SER A 466 16.49 0.39 -3.81
N ALA A 467 16.04 1.65 -3.96
CA ALA A 467 16.86 2.81 -3.66
C ALA A 467 17.51 2.74 -2.26
N SER A 468 18.80 3.04 -2.17
CA SER A 468 19.61 2.91 -0.96
C SER A 468 19.08 3.69 0.24
N HIS A 469 18.43 4.85 0.00
CA HIS A 469 17.90 5.72 1.06
C HIS A 469 16.82 5.05 1.91
N GLY A 470 16.13 4.01 1.41
CA GLY A 470 15.05 3.33 2.13
C GLY A 470 15.46 2.79 3.52
N LEU A 471 16.74 2.43 3.69
CA LEU A 471 17.32 1.96 4.94
C LEU A 471 18.44 2.88 5.48
N ALA A 472 18.81 3.95 4.77
CA ALA A 472 19.92 4.84 5.14
C ALA A 472 19.72 5.60 6.47
N TRP A 473 18.51 5.65 7.01
CA TRP A 473 18.17 6.29 8.28
C TRP A 473 18.66 5.50 9.52
N LEU A 474 19.04 4.23 9.35
CA LEU A 474 19.35 3.32 10.45
C LEU A 474 20.58 3.78 11.26
N GLY A 475 21.66 4.22 10.60
CA GLY A 475 22.84 4.73 11.28
C GLY A 475 22.52 5.92 12.18
N SER A 476 21.73 6.88 11.68
CA SER A 476 21.25 8.01 12.48
C SER A 476 20.39 7.56 13.66
N ALA A 477 19.52 6.57 13.44
CA ALA A 477 18.65 6.04 14.50
C ALA A 477 19.42 5.33 15.61
N MET A 478 20.51 4.66 15.25
CA MET A 478 21.36 3.88 16.19
C MET A 478 22.53 4.69 16.75
N GLY A 479 22.86 5.84 16.16
CA GLY A 479 24.04 6.64 16.51
C GLY A 479 25.36 5.95 16.13
N VAL A 480 25.39 5.25 14.99
CA VAL A 480 26.55 4.48 14.51
C VAL A 480 26.88 4.86 13.06
N ALA A 481 28.12 4.56 12.64
CA ALA A 481 28.51 4.68 11.23
C ALA A 481 27.70 3.72 10.35
N GLN A 482 27.32 4.18 9.16
CA GLN A 482 26.55 3.40 8.17
C GLN A 482 27.08 3.61 6.76
N VAL A 483 27.14 2.52 5.98
CA VAL A 483 27.18 2.52 4.52
C VAL A 483 25.85 1.95 4.02
N ALA A 484 25.18 2.63 3.07
CA ALA A 484 23.92 2.18 2.51
C ALA A 484 24.12 1.79 1.03
N LEU A 485 23.82 0.54 0.69
CA LEU A 485 23.86 -0.01 -0.66
C LEU A 485 22.43 -0.21 -1.16
N GLY A 486 22.19 0.10 -2.44
CA GLY A 486 20.88 -0.04 -3.06
C GLY A 486 20.92 0.17 -4.57
N VAL A 487 19.76 0.12 -5.19
CA VAL A 487 19.56 0.34 -6.63
C VAL A 487 19.28 1.82 -6.85
N ASP A 488 20.34 2.59 -7.14
CA ASP A 488 20.27 4.04 -7.33
C ASP A 488 20.41 4.43 -8.82
N GLU A 489 20.58 3.46 -9.72
CA GLU A 489 20.59 3.64 -11.17
C GLU A 489 19.48 2.83 -11.84
N PHE A 490 19.21 3.11 -13.12
CA PHE A 490 18.25 2.32 -13.88
C PHE A 490 18.73 0.88 -14.05
N GLY A 491 17.82 -0.06 -13.88
CA GLY A 491 18.10 -1.47 -14.11
C GLY A 491 18.35 -1.78 -15.59
N GLN A 492 18.94 -2.95 -15.83
CA GLN A 492 19.31 -3.45 -17.14
C GLN A 492 18.80 -4.89 -17.31
N SER A 493 18.92 -5.44 -18.51
CA SER A 493 18.69 -6.86 -18.77
C SER A 493 19.99 -7.64 -18.57
N GLY A 494 19.92 -8.74 -17.81
CA GLY A 494 21.10 -9.57 -17.52
C GLY A 494 20.73 -10.75 -16.63
N THR A 495 21.73 -11.38 -16.02
CA THR A 495 21.51 -12.32 -14.91
C THR A 495 21.39 -11.57 -13.59
N ILE A 496 20.84 -12.19 -12.55
CA ILE A 496 20.79 -11.59 -11.20
C ILE A 496 22.20 -11.23 -10.72
N THR A 497 23.17 -12.12 -10.94
CA THR A 497 24.59 -11.90 -10.56
C THR A 497 25.17 -10.68 -11.24
N ASP A 498 24.97 -10.53 -12.57
CA ASP A 498 25.50 -9.38 -13.31
C ASP A 498 24.86 -8.08 -12.86
N LEU A 499 23.54 -8.10 -12.61
CA LEU A 499 22.80 -6.90 -12.20
C LEU A 499 23.15 -6.47 -10.77
N TYR A 500 23.33 -7.43 -9.86
CA TYR A 500 23.75 -7.10 -8.50
C TYR A 500 25.19 -6.60 -8.46
N ALA A 501 26.09 -7.17 -9.27
CA ALA A 501 27.44 -6.63 -9.42
C ALA A 501 27.46 -5.21 -10.01
N ALA A 502 26.58 -4.92 -10.99
CA ALA A 502 26.46 -3.59 -11.57
C ALA A 502 25.86 -2.53 -10.62
N GLN A 503 25.19 -2.96 -9.56
CA GLN A 503 24.60 -2.09 -8.54
C GLN A 503 25.33 -2.15 -7.19
N ASP A 504 26.53 -2.75 -7.13
CA ASP A 504 27.32 -2.95 -5.91
C ASP A 504 26.55 -3.73 -4.79
N LEU A 505 25.68 -4.66 -5.20
CA LEU A 505 24.87 -5.50 -4.32
C LEU A 505 25.34 -6.96 -4.23
N ASP A 506 26.44 -7.31 -4.90
CA ASP A 506 27.08 -8.62 -4.79
C ASP A 506 27.84 -8.78 -3.46
N ALA A 507 28.18 -10.03 -3.10
CA ALA A 507 28.83 -10.34 -1.84
C ALA A 507 30.14 -9.58 -1.63
N GLY A 508 30.98 -9.48 -2.67
CA GLY A 508 32.28 -8.77 -2.60
C GLY A 508 32.12 -7.27 -2.32
N SER A 509 31.16 -6.62 -2.97
CA SER A 509 30.81 -5.20 -2.71
C SER A 509 30.30 -5.00 -1.28
N ILE A 510 29.48 -5.92 -0.75
CA ILE A 510 28.99 -5.88 0.63
C ILE A 510 30.15 -6.06 1.62
N VAL A 511 31.11 -6.97 1.37
CA VAL A 511 32.31 -7.14 2.18
C VAL A 511 33.13 -5.86 2.20
N ASN A 512 33.40 -5.25 1.03
CA ASN A 512 34.10 -3.99 0.93
C ASN A 512 33.43 -2.86 1.71
N ALA A 513 32.12 -2.76 1.63
CA ALA A 513 31.33 -1.79 2.40
C ALA A 513 31.43 -2.03 3.92
N ALA A 514 31.44 -3.30 4.36
CA ALA A 514 31.61 -3.66 5.76
C ALA A 514 33.01 -3.28 6.29
N LEU A 515 34.05 -3.56 5.53
CA LEU A 515 35.41 -3.15 5.89
C LEU A 515 35.57 -1.62 5.89
N ALA A 516 34.95 -0.93 4.93
CA ALA A 516 34.95 0.53 4.88
C ALA A 516 34.25 1.14 6.10
N VAL A 517 33.07 0.66 6.49
CA VAL A 517 32.32 1.22 7.63
C VAL A 517 33.03 0.97 8.96
N LEU A 518 33.77 -0.14 9.10
CA LEU A 518 34.60 -0.44 10.29
C LEU A 518 35.80 0.48 10.41
N SER A 519 36.23 1.12 9.31
CA SER A 519 37.34 2.07 9.26
C SER A 519 36.93 3.52 9.49
N LEU A 520 35.62 3.79 9.53
CA LEU A 520 35.08 5.12 9.82
C LEU A 520 35.27 5.46 11.31
N PRO A 521 35.60 6.74 11.64
CA PRO A 521 35.81 7.18 13.02
C PRO A 521 34.53 7.17 13.87
#